data_c2c288e935d3c7c2433b944e0808d4d7
#
_entry.id   c2c288e935d3c7c2433b944e0808d4d7
#
_cell.length_a   1.000
_cell.length_b   1.000
_cell.length_c   1.000
_cell.angle_alpha   90.00
_cell.angle_beta   90.00
_cell.angle_gamma   90.00
#
_symmetry.space_group_name_H-M   'P 1'
#
loop_
_entity.id
_entity.type
_entity.pdbx_description
1 polymer ?
#
loop_
_entity_poly.entity_id
_entity_poly.type
_entity_poly.pdbx_seq_one_letter_code
_entity_poly.pdbx_strand_id
1 'polypeptide(L)'
;MNAASQIQAVIFDLDGVITDTAEYHYQAWGMIAKELGLPFTREFNENLKGVSRIASLELLLGQAAIPHTYSPEEMEKMATRKNEFYQQLIQQVTPADVLPGISELLTELKAHGVKTGIASASKNAFTVIRLLGMEKDFGVIVDAAKLARNKPDPEVFLTAAASLGLDPQFCVGVEDAVAGVEAIKAAGMFAVYISLQENLSIADMNLNHTAELNYSELNQQFVATKNRVS
;
A
#
# COMPACT_ATOMS: atom_id res chain seq x y z
N MET A 1 9.30 4.83 -31.17
CA MET A 1 8.17 4.47 -30.29
C MET A 1 7.61 5.76 -29.72
N ASN A 2 6.30 5.96 -29.76
CA ASN A 2 5.68 7.21 -29.33
C ASN A 2 5.83 7.30 -27.79
N ALA A 3 6.36 8.39 -27.26
CA ALA A 3 6.53 8.62 -25.81
C ALA A 3 5.20 8.54 -25.01
N ALA A 4 4.07 8.59 -25.69
CA ALA A 4 2.72 8.49 -25.14
C ALA A 4 2.29 7.04 -24.77
N SER A 5 3.13 6.02 -25.01
CA SER A 5 2.75 4.62 -24.81
C SER A 5 3.62 3.90 -23.76
N GLN A 6 4.45 4.61 -22.99
CA GLN A 6 5.36 4.00 -22.01
C GLN A 6 4.98 4.39 -20.60
N ILE A 7 5.35 3.54 -19.64
CA ILE A 7 5.22 3.83 -18.20
C ILE A 7 6.06 5.07 -17.86
N GLN A 8 5.45 6.04 -17.19
CA GLN A 8 6.13 7.26 -16.72
C GLN A 8 6.37 7.23 -15.20
N ALA A 9 5.56 6.50 -14.44
CA ALA A 9 5.80 6.26 -13.03
C ALA A 9 5.30 4.89 -12.58
N VAL A 10 5.96 4.35 -11.54
CA VAL A 10 5.44 3.23 -10.75
C VAL A 10 5.21 3.73 -9.31
N ILE A 11 3.99 3.57 -8.83
CA ILE A 11 3.53 4.02 -7.52
C ILE A 11 3.21 2.78 -6.70
N PHE A 12 3.94 2.59 -5.63
CA PHE A 12 3.89 1.39 -4.80
C PHE A 12 3.06 1.64 -3.54
N ASP A 13 2.27 0.64 -3.12
CA ASP A 13 1.96 0.52 -1.71
C ASP A 13 3.25 0.21 -0.92
N LEU A 14 3.16 0.24 0.39
CA LEU A 14 4.29 0.01 1.28
C LEU A 14 4.28 -1.41 1.84
N ASP A 15 3.22 -1.72 2.58
CA ASP A 15 3.10 -2.96 3.35
C ASP A 15 2.72 -4.12 2.42
N GLY A 16 3.54 -5.19 2.39
CA GLY A 16 3.34 -6.31 1.47
C GLY A 16 3.90 -6.08 0.05
N VAL A 17 4.39 -4.86 -0.25
CA VAL A 17 4.97 -4.50 -1.56
C VAL A 17 6.44 -4.08 -1.45
N ILE A 18 6.77 -3.07 -0.66
CA ILE A 18 8.17 -2.64 -0.43
C ILE A 18 8.80 -3.46 0.69
N THR A 19 8.05 -3.68 1.75
CA THR A 19 8.46 -4.44 2.94
C THR A 19 7.25 -5.10 3.57
N ASP A 20 7.44 -6.12 4.38
CA ASP A 20 6.34 -6.76 5.11
C ASP A 20 6.30 -6.28 6.57
N THR A 21 5.52 -5.25 6.84
CA THR A 21 5.22 -4.80 8.20
C THR A 21 3.89 -5.35 8.71
N ALA A 22 3.23 -6.26 7.99
CA ALA A 22 1.94 -6.82 8.35
C ALA A 22 1.98 -7.51 9.73
N GLU A 23 3.08 -8.18 10.08
CA GLU A 23 3.27 -8.79 11.39
C GLU A 23 3.28 -7.74 12.52
N TYR A 24 3.91 -6.59 12.33
CA TYR A 24 3.89 -5.50 13.32
C TYR A 24 2.50 -4.88 13.44
N HIS A 25 1.76 -4.76 12.34
CA HIS A 25 0.36 -4.35 12.37
C HIS A 25 -0.51 -5.34 13.14
N TYR A 26 -0.33 -6.65 12.88
CA TYR A 26 -1.03 -7.73 13.58
C TYR A 26 -0.76 -7.68 15.09
N GLN A 27 0.51 -7.59 15.49
CA GLN A 27 0.87 -7.51 16.92
C GLN A 27 0.28 -6.27 17.59
N ALA A 28 0.37 -5.10 16.96
CA ALA A 28 -0.16 -3.86 17.51
C ALA A 28 -1.70 -3.88 17.66
N TRP A 29 -2.43 -4.45 16.70
CA TRP A 29 -3.87 -4.67 16.83
C TRP A 29 -4.21 -5.75 17.85
N GLY A 30 -3.41 -6.80 17.95
CA GLY A 30 -3.56 -7.84 18.98
C GLY A 30 -3.45 -7.30 20.40
N MET A 31 -2.57 -6.31 20.64
CA MET A 31 -2.48 -5.62 21.93
C MET A 31 -3.76 -4.87 22.26
N ILE A 32 -4.34 -4.13 21.30
CA ILE A 32 -5.60 -3.41 21.50
C ILE A 32 -6.75 -4.40 21.70
N ALA A 33 -6.85 -5.45 20.88
CA ALA A 33 -7.88 -6.47 21.02
C ALA A 33 -7.85 -7.13 22.41
N LYS A 34 -6.65 -7.45 22.90
CA LYS A 34 -6.45 -8.02 24.25
C LYS A 34 -6.91 -7.05 25.36
N GLU A 35 -6.62 -5.76 25.23
CA GLU A 35 -7.07 -4.74 26.21
C GLU A 35 -8.60 -4.62 26.24
N LEU A 36 -9.25 -4.79 25.08
CA LEU A 36 -10.69 -4.72 24.92
C LEU A 36 -11.39 -6.07 25.22
N GLY A 37 -10.64 -7.14 25.44
CA GLY A 37 -11.20 -8.48 25.64
C GLY A 37 -11.85 -9.06 24.38
N LEU A 38 -11.42 -8.63 23.18
CA LEU A 38 -11.96 -9.05 21.90
C LEU A 38 -11.14 -10.19 21.29
N PRO A 39 -11.77 -11.13 20.56
CA PRO A 39 -11.05 -12.12 19.79
C PRO A 39 -10.28 -11.44 18.66
N PHE A 40 -9.06 -11.92 18.36
CA PHE A 40 -8.26 -11.41 17.26
C PHE A 40 -7.40 -12.53 16.68
N THR A 41 -7.65 -12.86 15.42
CA THR A 41 -6.96 -13.94 14.70
C THR A 41 -6.23 -13.37 13.49
N ARG A 42 -5.28 -14.13 12.95
CA ARG A 42 -4.59 -13.75 11.69
C ARG A 42 -5.56 -13.66 10.53
N GLU A 43 -6.54 -14.57 10.45
CA GLU A 43 -7.58 -14.54 9.44
C GLU A 43 -8.42 -13.25 9.50
N PHE A 44 -8.83 -12.85 10.70
CA PHE A 44 -9.55 -11.58 10.85
C PHE A 44 -8.68 -10.37 10.47
N ASN A 45 -7.39 -10.40 10.78
CA ASN A 45 -6.47 -9.32 10.46
C ASN A 45 -6.35 -9.03 8.96
N GLU A 46 -6.61 -10.02 8.09
CA GLU A 46 -6.62 -9.80 6.64
C GLU A 46 -7.65 -8.72 6.23
N ASN A 47 -8.78 -8.61 6.95
CA ASN A 47 -9.79 -7.58 6.69
C ASN A 47 -9.32 -6.16 7.08
N LEU A 48 -8.21 -6.04 7.79
CA LEU A 48 -7.67 -4.76 8.24
C LEU A 48 -6.58 -4.21 7.30
N LYS A 49 -6.16 -5.01 6.30
CA LYS A 49 -5.14 -4.59 5.33
C LYS A 49 -5.67 -3.50 4.41
N GLY A 50 -4.84 -2.52 4.11
CA GLY A 50 -5.13 -1.45 3.15
C GLY A 50 -6.16 -0.41 3.63
N VAL A 51 -6.79 -0.60 4.81
CA VAL A 51 -7.79 0.35 5.33
C VAL A 51 -7.22 1.27 6.42
N SER A 52 -7.93 2.37 6.68
CA SER A 52 -7.50 3.34 7.69
C SER A 52 -7.52 2.76 9.10
N ARG A 53 -6.72 3.36 9.99
CA ARG A 53 -6.63 2.95 11.40
C ARG A 53 -7.97 3.01 12.13
N ILE A 54 -8.77 4.05 11.88
CA ILE A 54 -10.12 4.18 12.49
C ILE A 54 -11.06 3.11 11.94
N ALA A 55 -11.09 2.89 10.63
CA ALA A 55 -11.91 1.83 10.04
C ALA A 55 -11.48 0.43 10.52
N SER A 56 -10.18 0.18 10.68
CA SER A 56 -9.69 -1.06 11.28
C SER A 56 -10.19 -1.25 12.73
N LEU A 57 -10.20 -0.18 13.52
CA LEU A 57 -10.72 -0.21 14.90
C LEU A 57 -12.24 -0.48 14.91
N GLU A 58 -12.99 0.14 14.02
CA GLU A 58 -14.43 -0.10 13.86
C GLU A 58 -14.72 -1.58 13.52
N LEU A 59 -13.97 -2.15 12.58
CA LEU A 59 -14.06 -3.57 12.24
C LEU A 59 -13.75 -4.47 13.45
N LEU A 60 -12.70 -4.14 14.20
CA LEU A 60 -12.33 -4.87 15.41
C LEU A 60 -13.44 -4.82 16.47
N LEU A 61 -13.98 -3.63 16.73
CA LEU A 61 -15.06 -3.42 17.69
C LEU A 61 -16.37 -4.11 17.28
N GLY A 62 -16.59 -4.25 15.95
CA GLY A 62 -17.72 -4.98 15.39
C GLY A 62 -17.75 -6.47 15.75
N GLN A 63 -16.67 -7.06 16.26
CA GLN A 63 -16.63 -8.43 16.76
C GLN A 63 -17.18 -8.58 18.19
N ALA A 64 -17.43 -7.46 18.89
CA ALA A 64 -17.95 -7.52 20.25
C ALA A 64 -19.37 -8.12 20.28
N ALA A 65 -19.62 -9.04 21.23
CA ALA A 65 -20.93 -9.63 21.43
C ALA A 65 -21.98 -8.59 21.88
N ILE A 66 -21.55 -7.51 22.50
CA ILE A 66 -22.36 -6.37 22.91
C ILE A 66 -21.80 -5.14 22.21
N PRO A 67 -22.62 -4.37 21.47
CA PRO A 67 -22.17 -3.15 20.83
C PRO A 67 -21.57 -2.19 21.86
N HIS A 68 -20.33 -1.82 21.67
CA HIS A 68 -19.70 -0.76 22.45
C HIS A 68 -19.94 0.59 21.77
N THR A 69 -20.43 1.54 22.52
CA THR A 69 -20.60 2.91 22.05
C THR A 69 -19.43 3.74 22.55
N TYR A 70 -18.42 3.90 21.74
CA TYR A 70 -17.29 4.77 22.02
C TYR A 70 -17.49 6.13 21.35
N SER A 71 -17.15 7.19 22.06
CA SER A 71 -17.10 8.54 21.47
C SER A 71 -15.97 8.63 20.44
N PRO A 72 -16.05 9.59 19.49
CA PRO A 72 -14.96 9.83 18.55
C PRO A 72 -13.60 10.06 19.24
N GLU A 73 -13.59 10.69 20.41
CA GLU A 73 -12.39 10.95 21.19
C GLU A 73 -11.78 9.65 21.75
N GLU A 74 -12.61 8.73 22.25
CA GLU A 74 -12.17 7.41 22.73
C GLU A 74 -11.63 6.55 21.59
N MET A 75 -12.27 6.58 20.41
CA MET A 75 -11.80 5.92 19.20
C MET A 75 -10.41 6.44 18.79
N GLU A 76 -10.22 7.76 18.79
CA GLU A 76 -8.92 8.34 18.45
C GLU A 76 -7.83 8.00 19.48
N LYS A 77 -8.16 7.94 20.78
CA LYS A 77 -7.22 7.49 21.83
C LYS A 77 -6.77 6.04 21.60
N MET A 78 -7.69 5.13 21.33
CA MET A 78 -7.37 3.73 21.04
C MET A 78 -6.54 3.59 19.75
N ALA A 79 -6.91 4.30 18.71
CA ALA A 79 -6.17 4.34 17.46
C ALA A 79 -4.75 4.91 17.62
N THR A 80 -4.59 5.95 18.44
CA THR A 80 -3.29 6.53 18.81
C THR A 80 -2.44 5.52 19.58
N ARG A 81 -3.01 4.85 20.59
CA ARG A 81 -2.31 3.82 21.35
C ARG A 81 -1.85 2.64 20.49
N LYS A 82 -2.70 2.16 19.56
CA LYS A 82 -2.27 1.17 18.55
C LYS A 82 -1.07 1.66 17.76
N ASN A 83 -1.08 2.94 17.37
CA ASN A 83 0.03 3.50 16.62
C ASN A 83 1.32 3.57 17.44
N GLU A 84 1.25 3.88 18.72
CA GLU A 84 2.40 3.90 19.61
C GLU A 84 3.04 2.49 19.71
N PHE A 85 2.24 1.45 19.86
CA PHE A 85 2.72 0.06 19.82
C PHE A 85 3.39 -0.25 18.48
N TYR A 86 2.73 0.09 17.37
CA TYR A 86 3.30 -0.12 16.05
C TYR A 86 4.63 0.62 15.86
N GLN A 87 4.72 1.88 16.30
CA GLN A 87 5.94 2.67 16.20
C GLN A 87 7.12 2.09 16.99
N GLN A 88 6.84 1.42 18.09
CA GLN A 88 7.87 0.68 18.85
C GLN A 88 8.33 -0.57 18.09
N LEU A 89 7.38 -1.32 17.53
CA LEU A 89 7.67 -2.55 16.81
C LEU A 89 8.49 -2.31 15.53
N ILE A 90 8.15 -1.29 14.75
CA ILE A 90 8.84 -1.00 13.49
C ILE A 90 10.28 -0.49 13.68
N GLN A 91 10.73 -0.15 14.90
CA GLN A 91 12.15 0.17 15.13
C GLN A 91 13.09 -1.01 14.82
N GLN A 92 12.55 -2.20 14.65
CA GLN A 92 13.31 -3.39 14.25
C GLN A 92 13.50 -3.48 12.74
N VAL A 93 12.79 -2.66 11.94
CA VAL A 93 12.94 -2.63 10.47
C VAL A 93 14.32 -2.14 10.08
N THR A 94 14.93 -2.85 9.14
CA THR A 94 16.28 -2.62 8.63
C THR A 94 16.27 -2.67 7.09
N PRO A 95 17.33 -2.25 6.39
CA PRO A 95 17.44 -2.41 4.93
C PRO A 95 17.34 -3.86 4.44
N ALA A 96 17.57 -4.86 5.32
CA ALA A 96 17.42 -6.26 4.96
C ALA A 96 15.96 -6.71 4.84
N ASP A 97 15.01 -5.90 5.29
CA ASP A 97 13.57 -6.18 5.25
C ASP A 97 12.89 -5.66 3.96
N VAL A 98 13.68 -5.15 3.01
CA VAL A 98 13.18 -4.85 1.65
C VAL A 98 12.81 -6.16 0.96
N LEU A 99 11.59 -6.24 0.41
CA LEU A 99 11.12 -7.45 -0.25
C LEU A 99 11.94 -7.77 -1.52
N PRO A 100 12.13 -9.07 -1.83
CA PRO A 100 12.93 -9.51 -2.98
C PRO A 100 12.43 -8.89 -4.30
N GLY A 101 13.36 -8.47 -5.17
CA GLY A 101 13.09 -7.90 -6.48
C GLY A 101 12.82 -6.38 -6.47
N ILE A 102 12.52 -5.78 -5.32
CA ILE A 102 12.21 -4.34 -5.24
C ILE A 102 13.43 -3.47 -5.55
N SER A 103 14.58 -3.75 -4.98
CA SER A 103 15.81 -2.97 -5.23
C SER A 103 16.27 -3.06 -6.69
N GLU A 104 16.15 -4.24 -7.28
CA GLU A 104 16.44 -4.49 -8.68
C GLU A 104 15.47 -3.70 -9.59
N LEU A 105 14.18 -3.80 -9.33
CA LEU A 105 13.16 -3.05 -10.08
C LEU A 105 13.39 -1.53 -10.00
N LEU A 106 13.64 -0.98 -8.81
CA LEU A 106 13.91 0.46 -8.64
C LEU A 106 15.13 0.90 -9.45
N THR A 107 16.16 0.06 -9.52
CA THR A 107 17.35 0.30 -10.36
C THR A 107 17.00 0.33 -11.84
N GLU A 108 16.19 -0.62 -12.32
CA GLU A 108 15.70 -0.66 -13.70
C GLU A 108 14.83 0.56 -14.02
N LEU A 109 13.87 0.90 -13.17
CA LEU A 109 12.99 2.07 -13.35
C LEU A 109 13.79 3.35 -13.48
N LYS A 110 14.80 3.54 -12.63
CA LYS A 110 15.70 4.69 -12.67
C LYS A 110 16.50 4.74 -13.98
N ALA A 111 17.01 3.61 -14.45
CA ALA A 111 17.75 3.52 -15.70
C ALA A 111 16.89 3.89 -16.92
N HIS A 112 15.58 3.66 -16.86
CA HIS A 112 14.61 4.01 -17.90
C HIS A 112 13.96 5.39 -17.70
N GLY A 113 14.35 6.15 -16.67
CA GLY A 113 13.80 7.48 -16.40
C GLY A 113 12.36 7.45 -15.87
N VAL A 114 11.90 6.28 -15.38
CA VAL A 114 10.58 6.12 -14.78
C VAL A 114 10.60 6.62 -13.34
N LYS A 115 9.65 7.50 -13.00
CA LYS A 115 9.52 8.04 -11.65
C LYS A 115 8.92 7.00 -10.71
N THR A 116 9.17 7.16 -9.41
CA THR A 116 8.69 6.25 -8.37
C THR A 116 8.04 7.01 -7.24
N GLY A 117 7.01 6.43 -6.62
CA GLY A 117 6.31 7.02 -5.48
C GLY A 117 5.73 5.98 -4.55
N ILE A 118 5.43 6.39 -3.31
CA ILE A 118 4.75 5.58 -2.30
C ILE A 118 3.35 6.13 -2.06
N ALA A 119 2.35 5.23 -2.12
CA ALA A 119 0.93 5.48 -1.88
C ALA A 119 0.40 4.53 -0.81
N SER A 120 0.76 4.76 0.46
CA SER A 120 0.35 3.93 1.59
C SER A 120 -0.74 4.60 2.43
N ALA A 121 -1.64 3.80 3.01
CA ALA A 121 -2.60 4.25 4.03
C ALA A 121 -1.93 4.49 5.41
N SER A 122 -0.68 4.08 5.59
CA SER A 122 0.07 4.22 6.84
C SER A 122 0.60 5.64 7.04
N LYS A 123 0.21 6.28 8.15
CA LYS A 123 0.81 7.55 8.59
C LYS A 123 2.30 7.42 8.97
N ASN A 124 2.84 6.21 9.00
CA ASN A 124 4.23 5.93 9.34
C ASN A 124 5.09 5.61 8.10
N ALA A 125 4.57 5.78 6.88
CA ALA A 125 5.27 5.43 5.64
C ALA A 125 6.67 6.08 5.55
N PHE A 126 6.78 7.37 5.86
CA PHE A 126 8.08 8.06 5.92
C PHE A 126 9.07 7.42 6.87
N THR A 127 8.60 7.00 8.06
CA THR A 127 9.46 6.36 9.06
C THR A 127 9.96 5.01 8.58
N VAL A 128 9.08 4.19 8.00
CA VAL A 128 9.45 2.87 7.48
C VAL A 128 10.44 3.01 6.31
N ILE A 129 10.15 3.86 5.32
CA ILE A 129 11.06 4.10 4.18
C ILE A 129 12.43 4.58 4.65
N ARG A 130 12.48 5.43 5.67
CA ARG A 130 13.76 5.90 6.27
C ARG A 130 14.51 4.76 6.96
N LEU A 131 13.82 3.89 7.71
CA LEU A 131 14.45 2.73 8.36
C LEU A 131 15.00 1.73 7.34
N LEU A 132 14.33 1.59 6.20
CA LEU A 132 14.80 0.80 5.05
C LEU A 132 15.98 1.45 4.31
N GLY A 133 16.29 2.74 4.57
CA GLY A 133 17.34 3.47 3.87
C GLY A 133 17.00 3.89 2.44
N MET A 134 15.69 3.90 2.08
CA MET A 134 15.19 4.06 0.70
C MET A 134 14.63 5.46 0.39
N GLU A 135 14.90 6.47 1.22
CA GLU A 135 14.33 7.83 1.06
C GLU A 135 14.63 8.47 -0.30
N LYS A 136 15.78 8.10 -0.91
CA LYS A 136 16.25 8.67 -2.19
C LYS A 136 15.71 7.93 -3.42
N ASP A 137 15.05 6.80 -3.19
CA ASP A 137 14.55 5.96 -4.27
C ASP A 137 13.15 6.37 -4.73
N PHE A 138 12.48 7.24 -3.97
CA PHE A 138 11.14 7.70 -4.28
C PHE A 138 11.08 9.21 -4.46
N GLY A 139 10.49 9.65 -5.59
CA GLY A 139 10.24 11.06 -5.87
C GLY A 139 9.14 11.66 -5.00
N VAL A 140 8.24 10.82 -4.46
CA VAL A 140 7.17 11.20 -3.52
C VAL A 140 6.84 10.07 -2.56
N ILE A 141 6.56 10.43 -1.32
CA ILE A 141 5.91 9.57 -0.33
C ILE A 141 4.66 10.34 0.11
N VAL A 142 3.47 9.83 -0.19
CA VAL A 142 2.22 10.51 0.14
C VAL A 142 2.02 10.50 1.66
N ASP A 143 1.70 11.66 2.21
CA ASP A 143 1.35 11.79 3.63
C ASP A 143 -0.11 11.41 3.85
N ALA A 144 -0.35 10.20 4.31
CA ALA A 144 -1.68 9.68 4.59
C ALA A 144 -2.48 10.52 5.61
N ALA A 145 -1.81 11.34 6.43
CA ALA A 145 -2.49 12.21 7.39
C ALA A 145 -3.21 13.40 6.73
N LYS A 146 -2.86 13.72 5.47
CA LYS A 146 -3.42 14.83 4.70
C LYS A 146 -4.54 14.39 3.75
N LEU A 147 -4.81 13.11 3.65
CA LEU A 147 -5.86 12.57 2.78
C LEU A 147 -7.22 12.66 3.48
N ALA A 148 -8.24 13.00 2.70
CA ALA A 148 -9.62 13.03 3.16
C ALA A 148 -10.24 11.62 3.14
N ARG A 149 -9.81 10.78 2.20
CA ARG A 149 -10.36 9.44 1.96
C ARG A 149 -9.26 8.41 1.84
N ASN A 150 -9.58 7.18 2.24
CA ASN A 150 -8.65 6.05 2.21
C ASN A 150 -9.07 5.05 1.12
N LYS A 151 -8.17 4.14 0.76
CA LYS A 151 -8.48 3.00 -0.11
C LYS A 151 -9.79 2.34 0.34
N PRO A 152 -10.73 2.01 -0.57
CA PRO A 152 -10.57 1.93 -2.02
C PRO A 152 -10.73 3.26 -2.80
N ASP A 153 -10.87 4.42 -2.13
CA ASP A 153 -10.88 5.70 -2.82
C ASP A 153 -9.51 5.96 -3.49
N PRO A 154 -9.49 6.50 -4.73
CA PRO A 154 -8.26 6.71 -5.49
C PRO A 154 -7.37 7.84 -4.97
N GLU A 155 -7.77 8.60 -3.97
CA GLU A 155 -7.13 9.86 -3.56
C GLU A 155 -5.61 9.71 -3.33
N VAL A 156 -5.17 8.63 -2.68
CA VAL A 156 -3.75 8.41 -2.38
C VAL A 156 -2.92 8.24 -3.66
N PHE A 157 -3.42 7.48 -4.64
CA PHE A 157 -2.73 7.24 -5.92
C PHE A 157 -2.77 8.48 -6.81
N LEU A 158 -3.90 9.18 -6.87
CA LEU A 158 -4.03 10.45 -7.59
C LEU A 158 -3.10 11.52 -7.02
N THR A 159 -2.99 11.60 -5.69
CA THR A 159 -2.08 12.52 -5.01
C THR A 159 -0.62 12.21 -5.34
N ALA A 160 -0.24 10.93 -5.40
CA ALA A 160 1.11 10.51 -5.80
C ALA A 160 1.41 10.92 -7.24
N ALA A 161 0.52 10.61 -8.20
CA ALA A 161 0.69 10.98 -9.61
C ALA A 161 0.78 12.50 -9.79
N ALA A 162 -0.11 13.27 -9.16
CA ALA A 162 -0.10 14.73 -9.20
C ALA A 162 1.20 15.32 -8.64
N SER A 163 1.70 14.77 -7.52
CA SER A 163 2.96 15.21 -6.91
C SER A 163 4.19 14.91 -7.80
N LEU A 164 4.11 13.86 -8.61
CA LEU A 164 5.12 13.54 -9.63
C LEU A 164 4.94 14.36 -10.92
N GLY A 165 3.85 15.13 -11.05
CA GLY A 165 3.53 15.92 -12.24
C GLY A 165 3.13 15.06 -13.44
N LEU A 166 2.40 13.95 -13.21
CA LEU A 166 2.05 12.97 -14.23
C LEU A 166 0.53 12.74 -14.29
N ASP A 167 0.06 12.41 -15.50
CA ASP A 167 -1.30 11.90 -15.69
C ASP A 167 -1.37 10.44 -15.21
N PRO A 168 -2.38 10.08 -14.36
CA PRO A 168 -2.56 8.72 -13.86
C PRO A 168 -2.57 7.64 -14.94
N GLN A 169 -3.08 7.93 -16.12
CA GLN A 169 -3.12 6.96 -17.22
C GLN A 169 -1.74 6.44 -17.67
N PHE A 170 -0.65 7.15 -17.34
CA PHE A 170 0.73 6.74 -17.64
C PHE A 170 1.44 6.16 -16.41
N CYS A 171 0.69 5.93 -15.34
CA CYS A 171 1.20 5.36 -14.09
C CYS A 171 0.78 3.91 -13.92
N VAL A 172 1.65 3.15 -13.25
CA VAL A 172 1.38 1.80 -12.74
C VAL A 172 1.25 1.90 -11.23
N GLY A 173 0.22 1.29 -10.66
CA GLY A 173 0.10 1.07 -9.23
C GLY A 173 0.44 -0.38 -8.89
N VAL A 174 1.16 -0.62 -7.79
CA VAL A 174 1.52 -1.96 -7.29
C VAL A 174 0.97 -2.13 -5.89
N GLU A 175 0.25 -3.23 -5.64
CA GLU A 175 -0.54 -3.47 -4.43
C GLU A 175 -0.66 -4.96 -4.07
N ASP A 176 -0.83 -5.24 -2.77
CA ASP A 176 -1.09 -6.59 -2.24
C ASP A 176 -2.51 -6.76 -1.69
N ALA A 177 -3.29 -5.69 -1.59
CA ALA A 177 -4.64 -5.67 -1.02
C ALA A 177 -5.70 -5.33 -2.08
N VAL A 178 -6.86 -5.99 -2.02
CA VAL A 178 -8.00 -5.78 -2.95
C VAL A 178 -8.43 -4.30 -2.97
N ALA A 179 -8.61 -3.68 -1.80
CA ALA A 179 -9.02 -2.28 -1.70
C ALA A 179 -8.02 -1.30 -2.36
N GLY A 180 -6.72 -1.65 -2.35
CA GLY A 180 -5.72 -0.85 -3.03
C GLY A 180 -5.74 -1.02 -4.54
N VAL A 181 -5.97 -2.24 -5.04
CA VAL A 181 -6.16 -2.46 -6.48
C VAL A 181 -7.40 -1.72 -6.99
N GLU A 182 -8.50 -1.74 -6.24
CA GLU A 182 -9.69 -0.94 -6.55
C GLU A 182 -9.38 0.56 -6.62
N ALA A 183 -8.58 1.07 -5.68
CA ALA A 183 -8.14 2.46 -5.68
C ALA A 183 -7.26 2.81 -6.91
N ILE A 184 -6.34 1.91 -7.30
CA ILE A 184 -5.51 2.07 -8.51
C ILE A 184 -6.40 2.12 -9.75
N LYS A 185 -7.35 1.20 -9.89
CA LYS A 185 -8.28 1.15 -11.02
C LYS A 185 -9.18 2.39 -11.06
N ALA A 186 -9.70 2.82 -9.92
CA ALA A 186 -10.48 4.06 -9.80
C ALA A 186 -9.66 5.31 -10.14
N ALA A 187 -8.35 5.30 -9.92
CA ALA A 187 -7.43 6.35 -10.35
C ALA A 187 -7.15 6.34 -11.88
N GLY A 188 -7.61 5.33 -12.61
CA GLY A 188 -7.32 5.18 -14.05
C GLY A 188 -5.91 4.69 -14.37
N MET A 189 -5.23 4.10 -13.40
CA MET A 189 -3.88 3.54 -13.55
C MET A 189 -3.91 2.07 -13.97
N PHE A 190 -2.78 1.57 -14.46
CA PHE A 190 -2.53 0.14 -14.65
C PHE A 190 -2.27 -0.49 -13.28
N ALA A 191 -2.99 -1.57 -12.96
CA ALA A 191 -2.94 -2.20 -11.65
C ALA A 191 -2.17 -3.50 -11.68
N VAL A 192 -1.13 -3.60 -10.83
CA VAL A 192 -0.42 -4.84 -10.52
C VAL A 192 -0.85 -5.30 -9.14
N TYR A 193 -1.33 -6.54 -9.06
CA TYR A 193 -1.68 -7.20 -7.81
C TYR A 193 -0.67 -8.28 -7.47
N ILE A 194 -0.20 -8.28 -6.23
CA ILE A 194 0.76 -9.26 -5.72
C ILE A 194 0.09 -10.10 -4.64
N SER A 195 -0.14 -11.39 -4.91
CA SER A 195 -0.77 -12.29 -3.95
C SER A 195 -0.46 -13.75 -4.25
N LEU A 196 -0.18 -14.52 -3.21
CA LEU A 196 -0.04 -15.99 -3.26
C LEU A 196 -1.38 -16.73 -3.28
N GLN A 197 -2.47 -16.07 -2.90
CA GLN A 197 -3.75 -16.76 -2.65
C GLN A 197 -4.54 -16.96 -3.94
N GLU A 198 -4.82 -15.90 -4.66
CA GLU A 198 -5.63 -15.94 -5.88
C GLU A 198 -5.37 -14.72 -6.78
N ASN A 199 -5.69 -14.88 -8.06
CA ASN A 199 -5.66 -13.79 -9.01
C ASN A 199 -6.89 -12.89 -8.84
N LEU A 200 -6.68 -11.60 -8.90
CA LEU A 200 -7.73 -10.59 -8.84
C LEU A 200 -8.10 -10.16 -10.26
N SER A 201 -9.33 -10.43 -10.67
CA SER A 201 -9.78 -10.22 -12.05
C SER A 201 -9.81 -8.76 -12.50
N ILE A 202 -9.88 -7.80 -11.56
CA ILE A 202 -9.84 -6.36 -11.88
C ILE A 202 -8.42 -5.83 -12.07
N ALA A 203 -7.38 -6.58 -11.61
CA ALA A 203 -6.00 -6.22 -11.84
C ALA A 203 -5.62 -6.45 -13.32
N ASP A 204 -4.78 -5.58 -13.85
CA ASP A 204 -4.26 -5.73 -15.21
C ASP A 204 -3.13 -6.76 -15.29
N MET A 205 -2.42 -6.97 -14.16
CA MET A 205 -1.35 -7.94 -14.02
C MET A 205 -1.42 -8.55 -12.61
N ASN A 206 -1.28 -9.89 -12.52
CA ASN A 206 -1.23 -10.62 -11.26
C ASN A 206 0.12 -11.31 -11.13
N LEU A 207 0.77 -11.18 -9.98
CA LEU A 207 2.04 -11.79 -9.62
C LEU A 207 1.91 -12.50 -8.27
N ASN A 208 2.70 -13.55 -8.05
CA ASN A 208 2.70 -14.24 -6.77
C ASN A 208 3.65 -13.57 -5.76
N HIS A 209 4.74 -12.99 -6.25
CA HIS A 209 5.79 -12.40 -5.42
C HIS A 209 6.37 -11.14 -6.04
N THR A 210 6.85 -10.23 -5.22
CA THR A 210 7.57 -9.02 -5.64
C THR A 210 8.81 -9.33 -6.48
N ALA A 211 9.46 -10.50 -6.27
CA ALA A 211 10.61 -10.95 -7.05
C ALA A 211 10.30 -11.17 -8.55
N GLU A 212 9.02 -11.28 -8.93
CA GLU A 212 8.59 -11.40 -10.32
C GLU A 212 8.51 -10.05 -11.03
N LEU A 213 8.52 -8.93 -10.27
CA LEU A 213 8.49 -7.58 -10.81
C LEU A 213 9.76 -7.28 -11.61
N ASN A 214 9.61 -6.92 -12.87
CA ASN A 214 10.68 -6.40 -13.73
C ASN A 214 10.13 -5.37 -14.71
N TYR A 215 10.94 -4.40 -15.09
CA TYR A 215 10.51 -3.30 -15.97
C TYR A 215 10.08 -3.79 -17.35
N SER A 216 10.78 -4.77 -17.92
CA SER A 216 10.51 -5.23 -19.29
C SER A 216 9.09 -5.79 -19.42
N GLU A 217 8.71 -6.67 -18.50
CA GLU A 217 7.39 -7.29 -18.51
C GLU A 217 6.29 -6.29 -18.14
N LEU A 218 6.51 -5.45 -17.11
CA LEU A 218 5.59 -4.36 -16.76
C LEU A 218 5.29 -3.47 -17.96
N ASN A 219 6.32 -3.01 -18.66
CA ASN A 219 6.15 -2.12 -19.80
C ASN A 219 5.48 -2.83 -20.98
N GLN A 220 5.78 -4.10 -21.23
CA GLN A 220 5.12 -4.89 -22.27
C GLN A 220 3.63 -5.02 -22.00
N GLN A 221 3.22 -5.40 -20.80
CA GLN A 221 1.81 -5.57 -20.42
C GLN A 221 1.07 -4.23 -20.41
N PHE A 222 1.70 -3.17 -19.90
CA PHE A 222 1.16 -1.82 -19.93
C PHE A 222 0.84 -1.37 -21.35
N VAL A 223 1.80 -1.48 -22.29
CA VAL A 223 1.60 -1.09 -23.70
C VAL A 223 0.52 -1.95 -24.36
N ALA A 224 0.50 -3.25 -24.09
CA ALA A 224 -0.53 -4.15 -24.63
C ALA A 224 -1.95 -3.76 -24.20
N THR A 225 -2.11 -3.35 -22.93
CA THR A 225 -3.40 -2.88 -22.39
C THR A 225 -3.84 -1.58 -23.04
N LYS A 226 -2.92 -0.61 -23.22
CA LYS A 226 -3.23 0.67 -23.89
C LYS A 226 -3.69 0.48 -25.33
N ASN A 227 -3.06 -0.43 -26.07
CA ASN A 227 -3.41 -0.71 -27.46
C ASN A 227 -4.77 -1.42 -27.65
N ARG A 228 -5.33 -2.02 -26.60
CA ARG A 228 -6.66 -2.66 -26.64
C ARG A 228 -7.81 -1.65 -26.41
N VAL A 229 -7.51 -0.49 -25.84
CA VAL A 229 -8.50 0.53 -25.48
C VAL A 229 -8.54 1.66 -26.50
N SER A 230 -7.56 1.72 -27.42
CA SER A 230 -7.49 2.66 -28.54
C SER A 230 -8.20 2.12 -29.76
#